data_d67fd82a03e06151b6eda2938ebc60e7
#
_entry.id   d67fd82a03e06151b6eda2938ebc60e7
#
_cell.length_a   1.000
_cell.length_b   1.000
_cell.length_c   1.000
_cell.angle_alpha   90.00
_cell.angle_beta   90.00
_cell.angle_gamma   90.00
#
_symmetry.space_group_name_H-M   'P 1'
#
loop_
_entity.id
_entity.type
_entity.pdbx_description
1 polymer ?
#
loop_
_entity_poly.entity_id
_entity_poly.type
_entity_poly.pdbx_seq_one_letter_code
_entity_poly.pdbx_strand_id
1 'polypeptide(L)'
;MNSYYTGITVLSVFGMVVMSFMVLINHTLSHLNKRRFIISFVLTMVGALFEWGAYSLSFTDSPVWLHTFVKTMELIVAPTIPLAIVSAISDKRRYVKIMVGIATANTVIEVLSAFFGFVFYVDAANVYHHGPLYFLYITFYMVQAFGLFFVTIVAMRSYQGRKMPILILAILYMMTGLAMQMIDSSIRVDYITITIALMFFYIVHEDIIRSSDSLTKMLNRHSYDTKISNLAENTLIINIDIDYFKQCNDSYGHLFGDEVLKVTSEVIRASLPAGGLGYRTGGDEFCVMIAGCGTDPEEYLVSLHEAMAQRRTTMPSLPFISTGYACFRPGEESVFDALERADTMMYKYKGLRKKLLKEGITPTFPELQEILRNTPLNTVKKR
;
A
#
# COMPACT_ATOMS: atom_id res chain seq x y z
N MET A 1 15.79 -36.49 -16.08
CA MET A 1 15.46 -35.14 -15.54
C MET A 1 14.21 -34.63 -16.26
N ASN A 2 13.20 -34.15 -15.56
CA ASN A 2 11.97 -33.68 -16.18
C ASN A 2 12.21 -32.29 -16.82
N SER A 3 12.31 -32.24 -18.17
CA SER A 3 12.58 -31.02 -18.96
C SER A 3 11.58 -29.89 -18.66
N TYR A 4 10.35 -30.26 -18.34
CA TYR A 4 9.29 -29.31 -17.98
C TYR A 4 9.63 -28.53 -16.67
N TYR A 5 10.04 -29.25 -15.63
CA TYR A 5 10.38 -28.62 -14.35
C TYR A 5 11.61 -27.70 -14.45
N THR A 6 12.66 -28.16 -15.15
CA THR A 6 13.84 -27.32 -15.43
C THR A 6 13.46 -26.05 -16.20
N GLY A 7 12.56 -26.16 -17.19
CA GLY A 7 12.05 -25.00 -17.92
C GLY A 7 11.34 -23.99 -17.03
N ILE A 8 10.48 -24.44 -16.12
CA ILE A 8 9.78 -23.57 -15.14
C ILE A 8 10.77 -22.87 -14.22
N THR A 9 11.76 -23.59 -13.68
CA THR A 9 12.79 -23.01 -12.80
C THR A 9 13.61 -21.95 -13.53
N VAL A 10 14.03 -22.22 -14.78
CA VAL A 10 14.76 -21.24 -15.61
C VAL A 10 13.91 -19.98 -15.84
N LEU A 11 12.62 -20.14 -16.17
CA LEU A 11 11.71 -19.00 -16.35
C LEU A 11 11.53 -18.19 -15.06
N SER A 12 11.40 -18.86 -13.89
CA SER A 12 11.29 -18.20 -12.60
C SER A 12 12.54 -17.38 -12.26
N VAL A 13 13.72 -17.98 -12.42
CA VAL A 13 15.01 -17.31 -12.17
C VAL A 13 15.20 -16.14 -13.13
N PHE A 14 14.96 -16.33 -14.43
CA PHE A 14 15.09 -15.28 -15.44
C PHE A 14 14.10 -14.13 -15.16
N GLY A 15 12.85 -14.44 -14.81
CA GLY A 15 11.86 -13.44 -14.41
C GLY A 15 12.36 -12.56 -13.26
N MET A 16 12.96 -13.16 -12.22
CA MET A 16 13.52 -12.40 -11.08
C MET A 16 14.75 -11.59 -11.46
N VAL A 17 15.58 -12.06 -12.38
CA VAL A 17 16.71 -11.27 -12.93
C VAL A 17 16.19 -10.02 -13.65
N VAL A 18 15.20 -10.18 -14.53
CA VAL A 18 14.57 -9.04 -15.22
C VAL A 18 13.97 -8.05 -14.25
N MET A 19 13.24 -8.54 -13.24
CA MET A 19 12.65 -7.69 -12.20
C MET A 19 13.71 -6.96 -11.37
N SER A 20 14.82 -7.64 -11.05
CA SER A 20 15.94 -7.00 -10.34
C SER A 20 16.52 -5.83 -11.15
N PHE A 21 16.68 -6.03 -12.46
CA PHE A 21 17.15 -4.98 -13.37
C PHE A 21 16.16 -3.81 -13.45
N MET A 22 14.84 -4.08 -13.56
CA MET A 22 13.80 -3.04 -13.52
C MET A 22 13.86 -2.21 -12.24
N VAL A 23 14.04 -2.85 -11.08
CA VAL A 23 14.17 -2.15 -9.79
C VAL A 23 15.43 -1.28 -9.74
N LEU A 24 16.56 -1.74 -10.27
CA LEU A 24 17.81 -0.99 -10.29
C LEU A 24 17.71 0.30 -11.12
N ILE A 25 17.08 0.23 -12.30
CA ILE A 25 16.89 1.37 -13.20
C ILE A 25 15.83 2.35 -12.67
N ASN A 26 14.89 1.89 -11.87
CA ASN A 26 13.79 2.73 -11.39
C ASN A 26 14.30 3.89 -10.51
N HIS A 27 14.14 5.13 -10.96
CA HIS A 27 14.58 6.32 -10.23
C HIS A 27 13.56 6.83 -9.19
N THR A 28 12.32 6.30 -9.19
CA THR A 28 11.27 6.75 -8.26
C THR A 28 11.34 6.05 -6.89
N LEU A 29 11.98 4.87 -6.85
CA LEU A 29 12.14 4.10 -5.62
C LEU A 29 13.31 4.60 -4.77
N SER A 30 13.08 4.70 -3.45
CA SER A 30 14.15 4.94 -2.50
C SER A 30 15.17 3.79 -2.51
N HIS A 31 16.43 4.09 -2.16
CA HIS A 31 17.48 3.06 -2.06
C HIS A 31 17.09 1.91 -1.12
N LEU A 32 16.36 2.20 -0.05
CA LEU A 32 15.89 1.20 0.90
C LEU A 32 14.87 0.26 0.27
N ASN A 33 13.89 0.78 -0.47
CA ASN A 33 12.87 -0.02 -1.13
C ASN A 33 13.49 -0.86 -2.27
N LYS A 34 14.41 -0.29 -3.06
CA LYS A 34 15.16 -1.06 -4.06
C LYS A 34 15.85 -2.27 -3.42
N ARG A 35 16.62 -2.05 -2.33
CA ARG A 35 17.31 -3.12 -1.62
C ARG A 35 16.35 -4.21 -1.13
N ARG A 36 15.21 -3.83 -0.58
CA ARG A 36 14.20 -4.76 -0.06
C ARG A 36 13.60 -5.64 -1.16
N PHE A 37 13.23 -5.05 -2.31
CA PHE A 37 12.74 -5.82 -3.46
C PHE A 37 13.81 -6.74 -4.03
N ILE A 38 15.05 -6.26 -4.19
CA ILE A 38 16.16 -7.09 -4.69
C ILE A 38 16.38 -8.28 -3.75
N ILE A 39 16.35 -8.09 -2.43
CA ILE A 39 16.47 -9.19 -1.46
C ILE A 39 15.34 -10.22 -1.68
N SER A 40 14.09 -9.77 -1.87
CA SER A 40 12.95 -10.68 -2.13
C SER A 40 13.16 -11.47 -3.41
N PHE A 41 13.64 -10.84 -4.48
CA PHE A 41 13.90 -11.51 -5.76
C PHE A 41 15.07 -12.50 -5.67
N VAL A 42 16.16 -12.11 -5.00
CA VAL A 42 17.32 -13.00 -4.79
C VAL A 42 16.93 -14.22 -3.95
N LEU A 43 16.15 -14.04 -2.88
CA LEU A 43 15.67 -15.16 -2.07
C LEU A 43 14.78 -16.11 -2.88
N THR A 44 13.92 -15.58 -3.75
CA THR A 44 13.09 -16.40 -4.64
C THR A 44 13.94 -17.17 -5.64
N MET A 45 14.97 -16.55 -6.26
CA MET A 45 15.91 -17.22 -7.16
C MET A 45 16.66 -18.35 -6.43
N VAL A 46 17.19 -18.04 -5.25
CA VAL A 46 17.95 -18.99 -4.44
C VAL A 46 17.08 -20.18 -4.03
N GLY A 47 15.84 -19.92 -3.58
CA GLY A 47 14.87 -20.95 -3.24
C GLY A 47 14.54 -21.85 -4.42
N ALA A 48 14.24 -21.28 -5.59
CA ALA A 48 13.96 -22.03 -6.82
C ALA A 48 15.15 -22.91 -7.25
N LEU A 49 16.38 -22.43 -7.09
CA LEU A 49 17.59 -23.19 -7.41
C LEU A 49 17.82 -24.33 -6.40
N PHE A 50 17.55 -24.11 -5.11
CA PHE A 50 17.65 -25.17 -4.10
C PHE A 50 16.57 -26.25 -4.33
N GLU A 51 15.33 -25.88 -4.64
CA GLU A 51 14.28 -26.86 -4.95
C GLU A 51 14.63 -27.68 -6.22
N TRP A 52 15.07 -26.99 -7.28
CA TRP A 52 15.53 -27.65 -8.49
C TRP A 52 16.73 -28.58 -8.22
N GLY A 53 17.68 -28.12 -7.40
CA GLY A 53 18.85 -28.89 -6.99
C GLY A 53 18.48 -30.14 -6.19
N ALA A 54 17.63 -30.02 -5.19
CA ALA A 54 17.14 -31.15 -4.39
C ALA A 54 16.44 -32.19 -5.27
N TYR A 55 15.56 -31.73 -6.18
CA TYR A 55 14.89 -32.61 -7.14
C TYR A 55 15.88 -33.31 -8.08
N SER A 56 16.87 -32.59 -8.57
CA SER A 56 17.88 -33.17 -9.50
C SER A 56 18.76 -34.21 -8.82
N LEU A 57 19.09 -34.00 -7.55
CA LEU A 57 19.91 -34.94 -6.74
C LEU A 57 19.18 -36.25 -6.44
N SER A 58 17.86 -36.26 -6.35
CA SER A 58 17.05 -37.45 -6.15
C SER A 58 17.20 -38.54 -7.25
N PHE A 59 17.79 -38.20 -8.40
CA PHE A 59 17.93 -39.10 -9.55
C PHE A 59 19.39 -39.41 -9.90
N THR A 60 20.31 -39.12 -8.99
CA THR A 60 21.75 -39.29 -9.20
C THR A 60 22.41 -40.06 -8.04
N ASP A 61 23.57 -40.66 -8.30
CA ASP A 61 24.41 -41.31 -7.28
C ASP A 61 25.19 -40.29 -6.42
N SER A 62 24.60 -39.10 -6.22
CA SER A 62 25.22 -38.04 -5.44
C SER A 62 25.25 -38.40 -3.94
N PRO A 63 26.18 -37.86 -3.15
CA PRO A 63 26.23 -38.13 -1.71
C PRO A 63 24.96 -37.64 -1.00
N VAL A 64 24.40 -38.49 -0.13
CA VAL A 64 23.18 -38.23 0.68
C VAL A 64 23.30 -36.90 1.45
N TRP A 65 24.49 -36.62 2.02
CA TRP A 65 24.71 -35.38 2.76
C TRP A 65 24.49 -34.10 1.87
N LEU A 66 24.84 -34.19 0.58
CA LEU A 66 24.65 -33.04 -0.36
C LEU A 66 23.16 -32.81 -0.60
N HIS A 67 22.38 -33.85 -0.84
CA HIS A 67 20.94 -33.78 -1.01
C HIS A 67 20.27 -33.27 0.29
N THR A 68 20.65 -33.76 1.46
CA THR A 68 20.18 -33.29 2.76
C THR A 68 20.48 -31.81 2.94
N PHE A 69 21.71 -31.36 2.62
CA PHE A 69 22.09 -29.94 2.70
C PHE A 69 21.23 -29.06 1.77
N VAL A 70 21.11 -29.43 0.50
CA VAL A 70 20.33 -28.66 -0.49
C VAL A 70 18.86 -28.58 -0.08
N LYS A 71 18.28 -29.69 0.40
CA LYS A 71 16.89 -29.72 0.90
C LYS A 71 16.70 -28.89 2.17
N THR A 72 17.64 -28.90 3.08
CA THR A 72 17.64 -28.05 4.28
C THR A 72 17.58 -26.56 3.86
N MET A 73 18.43 -26.15 2.91
CA MET A 73 18.47 -24.77 2.43
C MET A 73 17.15 -24.36 1.76
N GLU A 74 16.54 -25.25 0.96
CA GLU A 74 15.21 -25.01 0.38
C GLU A 74 14.17 -24.74 1.48
N LEU A 75 14.05 -25.61 2.49
CA LEU A 75 13.06 -25.52 3.57
C LEU A 75 13.31 -24.30 4.51
N ILE A 76 14.55 -23.81 4.58
CA ILE A 76 14.89 -22.57 5.29
C ILE A 76 14.49 -21.34 4.48
N VAL A 77 14.80 -21.32 3.18
CA VAL A 77 14.63 -20.14 2.32
C VAL A 77 13.15 -19.88 2.02
N ALA A 78 12.36 -20.91 1.69
CA ALA A 78 10.99 -20.75 1.24
C ALA A 78 10.10 -19.93 2.21
N PRO A 79 10.06 -20.20 3.54
CA PRO A 79 9.27 -19.39 4.47
C PRO A 79 9.82 -17.96 4.69
N THR A 80 11.06 -17.64 4.27
CA THR A 80 11.61 -16.28 4.38
C THR A 80 11.14 -15.35 3.27
N ILE A 81 10.62 -15.88 2.15
CA ILE A 81 10.16 -15.09 1.01
C ILE A 81 8.98 -14.17 1.41
N PRO A 82 7.90 -14.65 2.06
CA PRO A 82 6.83 -13.77 2.54
C PRO A 82 7.31 -12.67 3.49
N LEU A 83 8.29 -12.97 4.37
CA LEU A 83 8.92 -11.97 5.24
C LEU A 83 9.63 -10.88 4.43
N ALA A 84 10.38 -11.26 3.41
CA ALA A 84 11.09 -10.30 2.56
C ALA A 84 10.10 -9.38 1.83
N ILE A 85 9.00 -9.92 1.30
CA ILE A 85 7.92 -9.14 0.67
C ILE A 85 7.29 -8.16 1.66
N VAL A 86 6.95 -8.62 2.88
CA VAL A 86 6.42 -7.75 3.94
C VAL A 86 7.37 -6.61 4.25
N SER A 87 8.67 -6.87 4.32
CA SER A 87 9.68 -5.83 4.56
C SER A 87 9.72 -4.79 3.43
N ALA A 88 9.36 -5.16 2.19
CA ALA A 88 9.33 -4.26 1.04
C ALA A 88 8.09 -3.36 1.01
N ILE A 89 6.94 -3.83 1.50
CA ILE A 89 5.67 -3.12 1.43
C ILE A 89 5.26 -2.38 2.72
N SER A 90 5.89 -2.68 3.86
CA SER A 90 5.51 -2.12 5.16
C SER A 90 6.71 -1.69 5.99
N ASP A 91 6.64 -0.44 6.49
CA ASP A 91 7.64 0.09 7.43
C ASP A 91 7.33 -0.23 8.91
N LYS A 92 6.24 -0.98 9.19
CA LYS A 92 5.83 -1.33 10.55
C LYS A 92 6.75 -2.39 11.15
N ARG A 93 7.81 -1.95 11.81
CA ARG A 93 8.85 -2.80 12.44
C ARG A 93 8.31 -3.93 13.32
N ARG A 94 7.13 -3.75 13.96
CA ARG A 94 6.54 -4.77 14.84
C ARG A 94 6.19 -6.05 14.08
N TYR A 95 5.53 -5.94 12.94
CA TYR A 95 5.16 -7.11 12.14
C TYR A 95 6.38 -7.83 11.58
N VAL A 96 7.35 -7.07 11.06
CA VAL A 96 8.61 -7.62 10.55
C VAL A 96 9.34 -8.38 11.65
N LYS A 97 9.44 -7.87 12.88
CA LYS A 97 10.09 -8.57 14.01
C LYS A 97 9.42 -9.89 14.36
N ILE A 98 8.08 -9.95 14.36
CA ILE A 98 7.34 -11.20 14.62
C ILE A 98 7.66 -12.23 13.53
N MET A 99 7.59 -11.84 12.26
CA MET A 99 7.87 -12.74 11.15
C MET A 99 9.33 -13.20 11.12
N VAL A 100 10.29 -12.35 11.51
CA VAL A 100 11.69 -12.72 11.70
C VAL A 100 11.81 -13.78 12.79
N GLY A 101 11.15 -13.64 13.93
CA GLY A 101 11.15 -14.63 15.00
C GLY A 101 10.65 -16.01 14.52
N ILE A 102 9.57 -16.03 13.74
CA ILE A 102 9.00 -17.26 13.17
C ILE A 102 9.97 -17.88 12.16
N ALA A 103 10.57 -17.10 11.27
CA ALA A 103 11.56 -17.57 10.29
C ALA A 103 12.82 -18.14 10.99
N THR A 104 13.27 -17.50 12.07
CA THR A 104 14.40 -17.98 12.87
C THR A 104 14.06 -19.32 13.53
N ALA A 105 12.87 -19.45 14.11
CA ALA A 105 12.42 -20.73 14.70
C ALA A 105 12.37 -21.84 13.64
N ASN A 106 11.82 -21.57 12.45
CA ASN A 106 11.85 -22.52 11.33
C ASN A 106 13.29 -22.92 10.98
N THR A 107 14.19 -21.95 10.82
CA THR A 107 15.59 -22.22 10.49
C THR A 107 16.25 -23.17 11.50
N VAL A 108 16.06 -22.92 12.80
CA VAL A 108 16.62 -23.79 13.86
C VAL A 108 16.07 -25.22 13.76
N ILE A 109 14.76 -25.33 13.54
CA ILE A 109 14.09 -26.65 13.44
C ILE A 109 14.60 -27.43 12.21
N GLU A 110 14.72 -26.77 11.04
CA GLU A 110 15.19 -27.42 9.81
C GLU A 110 16.67 -27.84 9.91
N VAL A 111 17.51 -27.01 10.52
CA VAL A 111 18.91 -27.40 10.78
C VAL A 111 18.99 -28.59 11.70
N LEU A 112 18.22 -28.62 12.78
CA LEU A 112 18.17 -29.77 13.66
C LEU A 112 17.62 -31.03 12.96
N SER A 113 16.61 -30.85 12.10
CA SER A 113 16.02 -31.93 11.32
C SER A 113 16.99 -32.58 10.34
N ALA A 114 17.94 -31.82 9.78
CA ALA A 114 19.00 -32.37 8.93
C ALA A 114 19.85 -33.46 9.63
N PHE A 115 19.96 -33.40 10.98
CA PHE A 115 20.69 -34.37 11.76
C PHE A 115 19.79 -35.50 12.35
N PHE A 116 18.56 -35.17 12.73
CA PHE A 116 17.68 -36.07 13.47
C PHE A 116 16.50 -36.63 12.66
N GLY A 117 16.22 -36.08 11.47
CA GLY A 117 15.20 -36.58 10.55
C GLY A 117 13.75 -36.39 10.99
N PHE A 118 13.45 -35.47 11.93
CA PHE A 118 12.08 -35.36 12.44
C PHE A 118 11.13 -34.55 11.56
N VAL A 119 11.60 -33.54 10.79
CA VAL A 119 10.79 -32.83 9.79
C VAL A 119 10.93 -33.52 8.44
N PHE A 120 12.14 -33.83 8.03
CA PHE A 120 12.45 -34.54 6.81
C PHE A 120 13.72 -35.39 6.97
N TYR A 121 13.91 -36.37 6.10
CA TYR A 121 15.16 -37.11 5.95
C TYR A 121 15.36 -37.56 4.52
N VAL A 122 16.60 -37.83 4.18
CA VAL A 122 16.99 -38.45 2.90
C VAL A 122 17.56 -39.84 3.22
N ASP A 123 17.01 -40.87 2.60
CA ASP A 123 17.43 -42.24 2.86
C ASP A 123 18.72 -42.61 2.10
N ALA A 124 19.22 -43.84 2.36
CA ALA A 124 20.44 -44.34 1.72
C ALA A 124 20.32 -44.53 0.20
N ALA A 125 19.10 -44.57 -0.35
CA ALA A 125 18.82 -44.62 -1.76
C ALA A 125 18.71 -43.20 -2.37
N ASN A 126 19.08 -42.17 -1.60
CA ASN A 126 19.03 -40.75 -1.97
C ASN A 126 17.60 -40.24 -2.30
N VAL A 127 16.60 -40.82 -1.64
CA VAL A 127 15.18 -40.41 -1.80
C VAL A 127 14.77 -39.57 -0.59
N TYR A 128 14.11 -38.44 -0.89
CA TYR A 128 13.54 -37.55 0.14
C TYR A 128 12.25 -38.12 0.73
N HIS A 129 12.11 -38.05 2.03
CA HIS A 129 10.92 -38.46 2.79
C HIS A 129 10.51 -37.38 3.80
N HIS A 130 9.19 -37.27 4.04
CA HIS A 130 8.66 -36.49 5.14
C HIS A 130 8.91 -37.18 6.49
N GLY A 131 9.42 -36.44 7.46
CA GLY A 131 9.51 -36.89 8.84
C GLY A 131 8.17 -36.73 9.58
N PRO A 132 8.08 -37.30 10.82
CA PRO A 132 6.83 -37.28 11.60
C PRO A 132 6.35 -35.87 11.98
N LEU A 133 7.22 -34.88 12.00
CA LEU A 133 6.91 -33.49 12.32
C LEU A 133 6.92 -32.57 11.09
N TYR A 134 6.78 -33.10 9.87
CA TYR A 134 6.74 -32.30 8.64
C TYR A 134 5.64 -31.23 8.66
N PHE A 135 4.55 -31.46 9.38
CA PHE A 135 3.49 -30.45 9.55
C PHE A 135 3.98 -29.13 10.19
N LEU A 136 5.09 -29.14 10.95
CA LEU A 136 5.67 -27.91 11.53
C LEU A 136 6.17 -26.99 10.43
N TYR A 137 6.88 -27.51 9.43
CA TYR A 137 7.31 -26.72 8.26
C TYR A 137 6.12 -26.08 7.57
N ILE A 138 5.07 -26.87 7.25
CA ILE A 138 3.84 -26.36 6.63
C ILE A 138 3.21 -25.27 7.50
N THR A 139 3.16 -25.48 8.83
CA THR A 139 2.60 -24.50 9.77
C THR A 139 3.39 -23.19 9.74
N PHE A 140 4.71 -23.23 9.80
CA PHE A 140 5.54 -22.01 9.73
C PHE A 140 5.37 -21.29 8.41
N TYR A 141 5.35 -22.01 7.30
CA TYR A 141 5.14 -21.44 5.99
C TYR A 141 3.76 -20.75 5.88
N MET A 142 2.70 -21.43 6.33
CA MET A 142 1.34 -20.87 6.34
C MET A 142 1.22 -19.63 7.21
N VAL A 143 1.82 -19.64 8.41
CA VAL A 143 1.81 -18.46 9.30
C VAL A 143 2.51 -17.28 8.65
N GLN A 144 3.62 -17.50 7.93
CA GLN A 144 4.30 -16.45 7.16
C GLN A 144 3.44 -15.94 6.00
N ALA A 145 2.77 -16.82 5.25
CA ALA A 145 1.87 -16.44 4.15
C ALA A 145 0.65 -15.66 4.65
N PHE A 146 0.03 -16.08 5.77
CA PHE A 146 -1.05 -15.31 6.41
C PHE A 146 -0.55 -13.98 6.98
N GLY A 147 0.68 -13.94 7.50
CA GLY A 147 1.35 -12.70 7.92
C GLY A 147 1.48 -11.72 6.77
N LEU A 148 1.92 -12.17 5.60
CA LEU A 148 1.97 -11.36 4.37
C LEU A 148 0.59 -10.82 4.00
N PHE A 149 -0.45 -11.68 3.99
CA PHE A 149 -1.82 -11.28 3.68
C PHE A 149 -2.32 -10.18 4.64
N PHE A 150 -2.18 -10.41 5.94
CA PHE A 150 -2.61 -9.45 6.98
C PHE A 150 -1.88 -8.10 6.86
N VAL A 151 -0.54 -8.13 6.74
CA VAL A 151 0.25 -6.90 6.64
C VAL A 151 -0.06 -6.14 5.36
N THR A 152 -0.32 -6.84 4.25
CA THR A 152 -0.73 -6.22 2.99
C THR A 152 -2.05 -5.45 3.16
N ILE A 153 -3.06 -6.04 3.80
CA ILE A 153 -4.33 -5.37 4.10
C ILE A 153 -4.10 -4.10 4.95
N VAL A 154 -3.31 -4.22 6.02
CA VAL A 154 -3.03 -3.09 6.92
C VAL A 154 -2.25 -1.98 6.22
N ALA A 155 -1.27 -2.33 5.38
CA ALA A 155 -0.49 -1.35 4.63
C ALA A 155 -1.35 -0.61 3.60
N MET A 156 -2.22 -1.32 2.88
CA MET A 156 -3.05 -0.74 1.82
C MET A 156 -4.15 0.20 2.33
N ARG A 157 -4.61 0.04 3.57
CA ARG A 157 -5.58 0.97 4.18
C ARG A 157 -5.07 2.42 4.21
N SER A 158 -3.77 2.63 4.36
CA SER A 158 -3.17 3.98 4.35
C SER A 158 -3.12 4.62 2.95
N TYR A 159 -3.34 3.88 1.89
CA TYR A 159 -3.31 4.34 0.49
C TYR A 159 -4.70 4.27 -0.19
N GLN A 160 -5.75 4.55 0.56
CA GLN A 160 -7.17 4.54 0.10
C GLN A 160 -7.65 3.19 -0.45
N GLY A 161 -6.92 2.10 -0.24
CA GLY A 161 -7.33 0.71 -0.50
C GLY A 161 -7.61 0.31 -1.96
N ARG A 162 -7.50 1.21 -2.95
CA ARG A 162 -7.92 0.97 -4.34
C ARG A 162 -7.25 -0.22 -5.03
N LYS A 163 -6.01 -0.51 -4.70
CA LYS A 163 -5.22 -1.60 -5.29
C LYS A 163 -5.25 -2.89 -4.46
N MET A 164 -5.97 -2.89 -3.34
CA MET A 164 -6.08 -4.07 -2.46
C MET A 164 -6.57 -5.33 -3.20
N PRO A 165 -7.60 -5.29 -4.06
CA PRO A 165 -8.05 -6.49 -4.75
C PRO A 165 -6.97 -7.17 -5.59
N ILE A 166 -6.11 -6.39 -6.27
CA ILE A 166 -5.02 -6.94 -7.10
C ILE A 166 -3.99 -7.66 -6.24
N LEU A 167 -3.63 -7.09 -5.08
CA LEU A 167 -2.65 -7.71 -4.16
C LEU A 167 -3.22 -8.95 -3.48
N ILE A 168 -4.51 -8.93 -3.12
CA ILE A 168 -5.21 -10.13 -2.61
C ILE A 168 -5.19 -11.23 -3.68
N LEU A 169 -5.51 -10.91 -4.92
CA LEU A 169 -5.49 -11.85 -6.03
C LEU A 169 -4.07 -12.42 -6.25
N ALA A 170 -3.03 -11.60 -6.17
CA ALA A 170 -1.65 -12.05 -6.27
C ALA A 170 -1.25 -13.03 -5.16
N ILE A 171 -1.70 -12.78 -3.91
CA ILE A 171 -1.48 -13.70 -2.78
C ILE A 171 -2.25 -15.01 -3.00
N LEU A 172 -3.51 -14.94 -3.38
CA LEU A 172 -4.32 -16.12 -3.69
C LEU A 172 -3.69 -16.95 -4.82
N TYR A 173 -3.17 -16.29 -5.86
CA TYR A 173 -2.44 -16.96 -6.94
C TYR A 173 -1.17 -17.65 -6.44
N MET A 174 -0.39 -17.04 -5.56
CA MET A 174 0.77 -17.66 -4.92
C MET A 174 0.34 -18.90 -4.09
N MET A 175 -0.78 -18.79 -3.36
CA MET A 175 -1.31 -19.92 -2.57
C MET A 175 -1.80 -21.09 -3.43
N THR A 176 -2.25 -20.86 -4.68
CA THR A 176 -2.63 -21.96 -5.59
C THR A 176 -1.43 -22.81 -5.97
N GLY A 177 -0.25 -22.22 -6.21
CA GLY A 177 0.98 -22.98 -6.48
C GLY A 177 1.32 -23.93 -5.32
N LEU A 178 1.32 -23.40 -4.11
CA LEU A 178 1.56 -24.21 -2.91
C LEU A 178 0.51 -25.32 -2.74
N ALA A 179 -0.77 -25.02 -2.93
CA ALA A 179 -1.85 -26.00 -2.81
C ALA A 179 -1.71 -27.13 -3.85
N MET A 180 -1.35 -26.79 -5.08
CA MET A 180 -1.11 -27.80 -6.13
C MET A 180 0.02 -28.76 -5.75
N GLN A 181 1.13 -28.25 -5.24
CA GLN A 181 2.26 -29.04 -4.79
C GLN A 181 1.93 -29.92 -3.56
N MET A 182 1.06 -29.42 -2.66
CA MET A 182 0.58 -30.21 -1.52
C MET A 182 -0.35 -31.38 -1.92
N ILE A 183 -1.14 -31.20 -2.99
CA ILE A 183 -2.05 -32.24 -3.52
C ILE A 183 -1.25 -33.29 -4.31
N ASP A 184 -0.33 -32.85 -5.14
CA ASP A 184 0.54 -33.69 -5.93
C ASP A 184 1.97 -33.13 -5.95
N SER A 185 2.87 -33.75 -5.21
CA SER A 185 4.28 -33.34 -5.10
C SER A 185 5.06 -33.44 -6.42
N SER A 186 4.49 -34.06 -7.47
CA SER A 186 5.08 -34.06 -8.81
C SER A 186 4.87 -32.73 -9.54
N ILE A 187 3.86 -31.94 -9.12
CA ILE A 187 3.55 -30.61 -9.68
C ILE A 187 4.37 -29.56 -8.91
N ARG A 188 5.43 -29.06 -9.52
CA ARG A 188 6.36 -28.09 -8.93
C ARG A 188 6.22 -26.75 -9.63
N VAL A 189 5.22 -25.97 -9.21
CA VAL A 189 4.87 -24.65 -9.82
C VAL A 189 4.87 -23.53 -8.81
N ASP A 190 5.20 -23.77 -7.56
CA ASP A 190 5.17 -22.78 -6.47
C ASP A 190 6.11 -21.62 -6.74
N TYR A 191 7.36 -21.83 -7.17
CA TYR A 191 8.29 -20.73 -7.44
C TYR A 191 7.90 -19.90 -8.67
N ILE A 192 7.25 -20.44 -9.70
CA ILE A 192 6.75 -19.63 -10.81
C ILE A 192 5.54 -18.79 -10.34
N THR A 193 4.67 -19.35 -9.50
CA THR A 193 3.55 -18.58 -8.93
C THR A 193 4.02 -17.48 -8.00
N ILE A 194 5.04 -17.74 -7.17
CA ILE A 194 5.69 -16.72 -6.33
C ILE A 194 6.32 -15.63 -7.20
N THR A 195 7.02 -16.00 -8.28
CA THR A 195 7.64 -15.07 -9.23
C THR A 195 6.61 -14.10 -9.80
N ILE A 196 5.50 -14.62 -10.32
CA ILE A 196 4.42 -13.83 -10.91
C ILE A 196 3.75 -12.95 -9.83
N ALA A 197 3.51 -13.48 -8.64
CA ALA A 197 2.96 -12.71 -7.51
C ALA A 197 3.88 -11.54 -7.13
N LEU A 198 5.20 -11.77 -7.05
CA LEU A 198 6.18 -10.72 -6.79
C LEU A 198 6.21 -9.63 -7.86
N MET A 199 6.03 -9.98 -9.13
CA MET A 199 5.87 -9.00 -10.22
C MET A 199 4.65 -8.10 -9.97
N PHE A 200 3.50 -8.68 -9.61
CA PHE A 200 2.31 -7.90 -9.27
C PHE A 200 2.54 -7.01 -8.05
N PHE A 201 3.18 -7.54 -7.00
CA PHE A 201 3.52 -6.74 -5.81
C PHE A 201 4.39 -5.53 -6.16
N TYR A 202 5.41 -5.72 -6.99
CA TYR A 202 6.28 -4.63 -7.43
C TYR A 202 5.52 -3.59 -8.26
N ILE A 203 4.76 -4.02 -9.27
CA ILE A 203 3.99 -3.13 -10.16
C ILE A 203 2.99 -2.29 -9.36
N VAL A 204 2.23 -2.93 -8.46
CA VAL A 204 1.25 -2.23 -7.63
C VAL A 204 1.94 -1.27 -6.65
N HIS A 205 3.06 -1.68 -6.04
CA HIS A 205 3.80 -0.83 -5.13
C HIS A 205 4.35 0.41 -5.84
N GLU A 206 4.90 0.26 -7.05
CA GLU A 206 5.38 1.37 -7.86
C GLU A 206 4.24 2.33 -8.24
N ASP A 207 3.11 1.80 -8.70
CA ASP A 207 1.94 2.60 -9.04
C ASP A 207 1.40 3.40 -7.84
N ILE A 208 1.38 2.80 -6.65
CA ILE A 208 1.00 3.50 -5.41
C ILE A 208 1.96 4.65 -5.10
N ILE A 209 3.26 4.43 -5.21
CA ILE A 209 4.25 5.48 -4.95
C ILE A 209 4.13 6.62 -5.96
N ARG A 210 3.96 6.31 -7.24
CA ARG A 210 3.78 7.32 -8.30
C ARG A 210 2.50 8.12 -8.17
N SER A 211 1.43 7.49 -7.70
CA SER A 211 0.10 8.10 -7.62
C SER A 211 -0.15 8.85 -6.31
N SER A 212 0.71 8.71 -5.30
CA SER A 212 0.52 9.26 -3.97
C SER A 212 1.48 10.40 -3.65
N ASP A 213 1.02 11.35 -2.84
CA ASP A 213 1.88 12.34 -2.19
C ASP A 213 2.71 11.69 -1.07
N SER A 214 4.01 11.93 -1.06
CA SER A 214 4.95 11.25 -0.16
C SER A 214 4.72 11.60 1.31
N LEU A 215 4.27 12.82 1.61
CA LEU A 215 4.07 13.33 2.96
C LEU A 215 2.72 12.88 3.54
N THR A 216 1.64 13.10 2.78
CA THR A 216 0.27 12.98 3.26
C THR A 216 -0.39 11.63 2.93
N LYS A 217 0.19 10.85 2.02
CA LYS A 217 -0.38 9.60 1.49
C LYS A 217 -1.74 9.76 0.79
N MET A 218 -2.14 11.01 0.51
CA MET A 218 -3.23 11.32 -0.40
C MET A 218 -2.81 11.04 -1.84
N LEU A 219 -3.75 10.98 -2.78
CA LEU A 219 -3.39 11.00 -4.19
C LEU A 219 -2.73 12.33 -4.53
N ASN A 220 -1.72 12.30 -5.40
CA ASN A 220 -0.96 13.50 -5.76
C ASN A 220 -1.62 14.30 -6.89
N ARG A 221 -1.05 15.44 -7.24
CA ARG A 221 -1.50 16.32 -8.32
C ARG A 221 -1.63 15.59 -9.65
N HIS A 222 -0.68 14.75 -10.02
CA HIS A 222 -0.73 13.99 -11.27
C HIS A 222 -1.96 13.08 -11.34
N SER A 223 -2.27 12.39 -10.23
CA SER A 223 -3.47 11.54 -10.13
C SER A 223 -4.76 12.36 -10.20
N TYR A 224 -4.76 13.56 -9.61
CA TYR A 224 -5.86 14.52 -9.71
C TYR A 224 -6.09 14.96 -11.17
N ASP A 225 -5.04 15.42 -11.86
CA ASP A 225 -5.13 15.89 -13.25
C ASP A 225 -5.61 14.76 -14.18
N THR A 226 -5.11 13.54 -13.97
CA THR A 226 -5.56 12.34 -14.71
C THR A 226 -7.04 12.04 -14.47
N LYS A 227 -7.52 12.14 -13.21
CA LYS A 227 -8.94 11.91 -12.90
C LYS A 227 -9.82 12.97 -13.52
N ILE A 228 -9.45 14.25 -13.44
CA ILE A 228 -10.18 15.37 -14.03
C ILE A 228 -10.30 15.21 -15.55
N SER A 229 -9.21 14.89 -16.24
CA SER A 229 -9.20 14.73 -17.71
C SER A 229 -10.09 13.58 -18.20
N ASN A 230 -10.37 12.60 -17.35
CA ASN A 230 -11.17 11.41 -17.68
C ASN A 230 -12.50 11.35 -16.90
N LEU A 231 -12.94 12.46 -16.32
CA LEU A 231 -14.16 12.51 -15.52
C LEU A 231 -15.40 12.49 -16.42
N ALA A 232 -16.11 11.35 -16.42
CA ALA A 232 -17.27 11.12 -17.29
C ALA A 232 -18.53 10.69 -16.49
N GLU A 233 -18.52 10.84 -15.17
CA GLU A 233 -19.61 10.44 -14.27
C GLU A 233 -19.99 11.60 -13.35
N ASN A 234 -21.25 11.62 -12.89
CA ASN A 234 -21.67 12.58 -11.88
C ASN A 234 -20.72 12.49 -10.68
N THR A 235 -20.16 13.63 -10.29
CA THR A 235 -19.14 13.67 -9.23
C THR A 235 -19.30 14.90 -8.37
N LEU A 236 -19.39 14.69 -7.06
CA LEU A 236 -19.25 15.76 -6.09
C LEU A 236 -17.77 16.08 -5.92
N ILE A 237 -17.40 17.32 -6.21
CA ILE A 237 -16.04 17.85 -6.08
C ILE A 237 -16.00 18.81 -4.90
N ILE A 238 -15.06 18.63 -4.00
CA ILE A 238 -14.88 19.45 -2.80
C ILE A 238 -13.43 19.93 -2.77
N ASN A 239 -13.22 21.24 -2.84
CA ASN A 239 -11.91 21.86 -2.68
C ASN A 239 -11.71 22.28 -1.22
N ILE A 240 -10.51 22.07 -0.70
CA ILE A 240 -10.12 22.30 0.69
C ILE A 240 -8.78 23.02 0.71
N ASP A 241 -8.67 24.07 1.50
CA ASP A 241 -7.44 24.87 1.68
C ASP A 241 -7.19 25.08 3.18
N ILE A 242 -5.94 25.00 3.62
CA ILE A 242 -5.56 25.26 5.03
C ILE A 242 -5.36 26.73 5.24
N ASP A 243 -6.19 27.33 6.10
CA ASP A 243 -6.16 28.76 6.36
C ASP A 243 -4.84 29.18 7.03
N TYR A 244 -4.22 30.25 6.50
CA TYR A 244 -2.98 30.83 7.06
C TYR A 244 -1.78 29.85 7.15
N PHE A 245 -1.72 28.84 6.29
CA PHE A 245 -0.67 27.80 6.34
C PHE A 245 0.75 28.40 6.27
N LYS A 246 0.95 29.42 5.43
CA LYS A 246 2.24 30.13 5.36
C LYS A 246 2.62 30.77 6.72
N GLN A 247 1.67 31.43 7.37
CA GLN A 247 1.93 32.04 8.70
C GLN A 247 2.21 30.96 9.77
N CYS A 248 1.54 29.82 9.65
CA CYS A 248 1.80 28.67 10.51
C CYS A 248 3.26 28.18 10.35
N ASN A 249 3.74 28.04 9.09
CA ASN A 249 5.13 27.70 8.82
C ASN A 249 6.11 28.77 9.35
N ASP A 250 5.80 30.04 9.15
CA ASP A 250 6.65 31.16 9.58
C ASP A 250 6.73 31.23 11.11
N SER A 251 5.67 30.85 11.83
CA SER A 251 5.59 30.91 13.30
C SER A 251 6.14 29.67 14.01
N TYR A 252 5.92 28.46 13.46
CA TYR A 252 6.22 27.18 14.11
C TYR A 252 7.26 26.33 13.35
N GLY A 253 7.70 26.79 12.18
CA GLY A 253 8.66 26.09 11.33
C GLY A 253 8.02 25.04 10.40
N HIS A 254 8.77 24.67 9.34
CA HIS A 254 8.29 23.74 8.31
C HIS A 254 7.96 22.33 8.82
N LEU A 255 8.67 21.85 9.84
CA LEU A 255 8.37 20.53 10.44
C LEU A 255 6.98 20.49 11.08
N PHE A 256 6.55 21.60 11.68
CA PHE A 256 5.20 21.71 12.22
C PHE A 256 4.16 21.81 11.08
N GLY A 257 4.47 22.56 10.00
CA GLY A 257 3.63 22.59 8.82
C GLY A 257 3.45 21.21 8.17
N ASP A 258 4.51 20.40 8.13
CA ASP A 258 4.42 19.01 7.66
C ASP A 258 3.47 18.17 8.55
N GLU A 259 3.49 18.38 9.86
CA GLU A 259 2.57 17.70 10.77
C GLU A 259 1.12 18.17 10.57
N VAL A 260 0.90 19.48 10.37
CA VAL A 260 -0.41 20.04 10.01
C VAL A 260 -0.95 19.37 8.74
N LEU A 261 -0.13 19.24 7.70
CA LEU A 261 -0.52 18.58 6.45
C LEU A 261 -0.88 17.10 6.65
N LYS A 262 -0.10 16.37 7.47
CA LYS A 262 -0.39 14.97 7.82
C LYS A 262 -1.70 14.84 8.58
N VAL A 263 -1.89 15.63 9.65
CA VAL A 263 -3.11 15.58 10.47
C VAL A 263 -4.34 15.92 9.63
N THR A 264 -4.28 16.98 8.81
CA THR A 264 -5.36 17.37 7.90
C THR A 264 -5.70 16.24 6.93
N SER A 265 -4.69 15.64 6.30
CA SER A 265 -4.90 14.53 5.38
C SER A 265 -5.44 13.26 6.04
N GLU A 266 -5.07 12.98 7.29
CA GLU A 266 -5.63 11.88 8.08
C GLU A 266 -7.12 12.09 8.35
N VAL A 267 -7.50 13.31 8.73
CA VAL A 267 -8.91 13.65 8.95
C VAL A 267 -9.70 13.52 7.65
N ILE A 268 -9.22 14.12 6.55
CA ILE A 268 -9.88 13.99 5.24
C ILE A 268 -10.07 12.51 4.87
N ARG A 269 -9.02 11.69 4.95
CA ARG A 269 -9.10 10.26 4.61
C ARG A 269 -10.06 9.48 5.51
N ALA A 270 -10.11 9.80 6.80
CA ALA A 270 -11.01 9.14 7.75
C ALA A 270 -12.49 9.50 7.49
N SER A 271 -12.73 10.70 6.94
CA SER A 271 -14.07 11.18 6.60
C SER A 271 -14.55 10.77 5.21
N LEU A 272 -13.68 10.16 4.36
CA LEU A 272 -14.07 9.76 3.01
C LEU A 272 -15.18 8.69 3.04
N PRO A 273 -16.29 8.89 2.32
CA PRO A 273 -17.29 7.85 2.13
C PRO A 273 -16.74 6.73 1.21
N ALA A 274 -17.48 5.63 1.12
CA ALA A 274 -17.11 4.52 0.23
C ALA A 274 -16.99 5.01 -1.22
N GLY A 275 -15.86 4.73 -1.85
CA GLY A 275 -15.55 5.20 -3.21
C GLY A 275 -15.08 6.65 -3.31
N GLY A 276 -15.04 7.42 -2.22
CA GLY A 276 -14.47 8.77 -2.18
C GLY A 276 -12.95 8.75 -2.38
N LEU A 277 -12.44 9.75 -3.08
CA LEU A 277 -11.01 9.93 -3.38
C LEU A 277 -10.53 11.26 -2.87
N GLY A 278 -9.43 11.26 -2.15
CA GLY A 278 -8.81 12.49 -1.65
C GLY A 278 -7.45 12.73 -2.31
N TYR A 279 -7.22 13.96 -2.73
CA TYR A 279 -6.04 14.41 -3.44
C TYR A 279 -5.36 15.57 -2.69
N ARG A 280 -4.03 15.64 -2.77
CA ARG A 280 -3.29 16.86 -2.47
C ARG A 280 -2.91 17.51 -3.79
N THR A 281 -3.50 18.66 -4.08
CA THR A 281 -3.40 19.35 -5.38
C THR A 281 -2.35 20.45 -5.39
N GLY A 282 -1.98 20.94 -4.22
CA GLY A 282 -0.98 21.99 -4.04
C GLY A 282 -0.24 21.87 -2.71
N GLY A 283 0.41 22.95 -2.28
CA GLY A 283 1.15 22.99 -1.00
C GLY A 283 0.25 22.70 0.19
N ASP A 284 -0.80 23.47 0.35
CA ASP A 284 -1.81 23.43 1.41
C ASP A 284 -3.23 23.16 0.88
N GLU A 285 -3.33 22.81 -0.41
CA GLU A 285 -4.59 22.56 -1.11
C GLU A 285 -4.88 21.08 -1.25
N PHE A 286 -6.12 20.68 -0.96
CA PHE A 286 -6.64 19.33 -1.12
C PHE A 286 -7.93 19.35 -1.93
N CYS A 287 -8.23 18.23 -2.58
CA CYS A 287 -9.50 18.03 -3.26
C CYS A 287 -10.06 16.64 -2.87
N VAL A 288 -11.37 16.58 -2.66
CA VAL A 288 -12.10 15.32 -2.49
C VAL A 288 -13.06 15.17 -3.67
N MET A 289 -13.08 13.96 -4.26
CA MET A 289 -14.03 13.59 -5.30
C MET A 289 -14.84 12.37 -4.85
N ILE A 290 -16.17 12.49 -4.90
CA ILE A 290 -17.09 11.43 -4.51
C ILE A 290 -17.96 11.10 -5.72
N ALA A 291 -17.96 9.85 -6.17
CA ALA A 291 -18.78 9.40 -7.29
C ALA A 291 -20.26 9.52 -6.96
N GLY A 292 -21.05 10.07 -7.92
CA GLY A 292 -22.45 10.43 -7.72
C GLY A 292 -22.61 11.78 -7.00
N CYS A 293 -23.80 12.37 -7.13
CA CYS A 293 -24.17 13.59 -6.40
C CYS A 293 -25.23 13.29 -5.31
N GLY A 294 -25.28 12.06 -4.85
CA GLY A 294 -26.27 11.62 -3.83
C GLY A 294 -25.80 11.83 -2.38
N THR A 295 -24.51 12.10 -2.15
CA THR A 295 -24.01 12.51 -0.84
C THR A 295 -24.42 13.95 -0.60
N ASP A 296 -25.04 14.23 0.54
CA ASP A 296 -25.31 15.61 0.96
C ASP A 296 -23.95 16.32 1.24
N PRO A 297 -23.57 17.32 0.42
CA PRO A 297 -22.31 18.00 0.59
C PRO A 297 -22.19 18.71 1.92
N GLU A 298 -23.31 19.25 2.42
CA GLU A 298 -23.31 20.05 3.64
C GLU A 298 -23.11 19.16 4.86
N GLU A 299 -23.81 18.01 4.92
CA GLU A 299 -23.61 17.01 5.98
C GLU A 299 -22.16 16.52 6.02
N TYR A 300 -21.59 16.18 4.86
CA TYR A 300 -20.19 15.78 4.75
C TYR A 300 -19.23 16.87 5.27
N LEU A 301 -19.45 18.12 4.87
CA LEU A 301 -18.59 19.23 5.28
C LEU A 301 -18.71 19.56 6.77
N VAL A 302 -19.90 19.47 7.35
CA VAL A 302 -20.11 19.60 8.80
C VAL A 302 -19.27 18.55 9.54
N SER A 303 -19.43 17.28 9.17
CA SER A 303 -18.65 16.16 9.75
C SER A 303 -17.14 16.37 9.64
N LEU A 304 -16.65 16.82 8.48
CA LEU A 304 -15.23 17.09 8.23
C LEU A 304 -14.71 18.22 9.16
N HIS A 305 -15.46 19.31 9.26
CA HIS A 305 -15.07 20.46 10.09
C HIS A 305 -15.13 20.12 11.59
N GLU A 306 -16.09 19.32 12.04
CA GLU A 306 -16.17 18.80 13.40
C GLU A 306 -14.97 17.90 13.73
N ALA A 307 -14.59 16.99 12.82
CA ALA A 307 -13.40 16.15 12.98
C ALA A 307 -12.12 16.99 13.07
N MET A 308 -12.00 18.07 12.29
CA MET A 308 -10.90 19.03 12.40
C MET A 308 -10.93 19.78 13.74
N ALA A 309 -12.11 20.17 14.23
CA ALA A 309 -12.27 20.81 15.52
C ALA A 309 -11.86 19.87 16.67
N GLN A 310 -12.22 18.59 16.60
CA GLN A 310 -11.79 17.59 17.57
C GLN A 310 -10.25 17.42 17.57
N ARG A 311 -9.59 17.45 16.42
CA ARG A 311 -8.12 17.42 16.36
C ARG A 311 -7.48 18.65 17.01
N ARG A 312 -8.12 19.83 16.93
CA ARG A 312 -7.63 21.04 17.61
C ARG A 312 -7.65 20.93 19.13
N THR A 313 -8.45 20.07 19.75
CA THR A 313 -8.39 19.84 21.21
C THR A 313 -7.04 19.23 21.63
N THR A 314 -6.42 18.42 20.79
CA THR A 314 -5.10 17.82 21.04
C THR A 314 -3.94 18.58 20.41
N MET A 315 -4.22 19.41 19.39
CA MET A 315 -3.26 20.24 18.65
C MET A 315 -3.82 21.67 18.50
N PRO A 316 -3.78 22.50 19.54
CA PRO A 316 -4.43 23.83 19.53
C PRO A 316 -3.97 24.77 18.42
N SER A 317 -2.72 24.64 17.96
CA SER A 317 -2.15 25.41 16.85
C SER A 317 -2.52 24.88 15.46
N LEU A 318 -3.38 23.84 15.35
CA LEU A 318 -3.86 23.32 14.06
C LEU A 318 -4.74 24.38 13.38
N PRO A 319 -4.38 24.86 12.17
CA PRO A 319 -5.15 25.86 11.44
C PRO A 319 -6.57 25.40 11.10
N PHE A 320 -7.42 26.35 10.77
CA PHE A 320 -8.71 26.05 10.18
C PHE A 320 -8.55 25.63 8.73
N ILE A 321 -9.58 24.98 8.18
CA ILE A 321 -9.69 24.69 6.75
C ILE A 321 -10.86 25.47 6.17
N SER A 322 -10.71 25.95 4.95
CA SER A 322 -11.78 26.51 4.12
C SER A 322 -12.17 25.51 3.06
N THR A 323 -13.49 25.35 2.84
CA THR A 323 -14.02 24.34 1.94
C THR A 323 -15.04 24.95 0.97
N GLY A 324 -15.10 24.41 -0.24
CA GLY A 324 -16.14 24.73 -1.21
C GLY A 324 -16.44 23.50 -2.06
N TYR A 325 -17.65 23.40 -2.58
CA TYR A 325 -18.07 22.23 -3.33
C TYR A 325 -18.89 22.58 -4.58
N ALA A 326 -18.90 21.65 -5.53
CA ALA A 326 -19.80 21.65 -6.66
C ALA A 326 -20.10 20.20 -7.09
N CYS A 327 -21.33 19.97 -7.55
CA CYS A 327 -21.64 18.73 -8.24
C CYS A 327 -21.40 18.93 -9.74
N PHE A 328 -20.48 18.13 -10.30
CA PHE A 328 -20.26 18.03 -11.74
C PHE A 328 -21.24 17.03 -12.34
N ARG A 329 -21.89 17.43 -13.46
CA ARG A 329 -22.78 16.58 -14.24
C ARG A 329 -22.34 16.56 -15.70
N PRO A 330 -21.85 15.43 -16.21
CA PRO A 330 -21.44 15.30 -17.62
C PRO A 330 -22.58 15.65 -18.56
N GLY A 331 -22.31 16.47 -19.58
CA GLY A 331 -23.30 16.91 -20.57
C GLY A 331 -24.08 18.17 -20.19
N GLU A 332 -24.10 18.59 -18.92
CA GLU A 332 -24.71 19.86 -18.47
C GLU A 332 -23.68 21.00 -18.45
N GLU A 333 -22.43 20.69 -18.14
CA GLU A 333 -21.34 21.66 -17.99
C GLU A 333 -19.97 21.05 -18.25
N SER A 334 -18.92 21.87 -18.38
CA SER A 334 -17.55 21.39 -18.36
C SER A 334 -17.09 21.09 -16.93
N VAL A 335 -16.13 20.16 -16.78
CA VAL A 335 -15.54 19.88 -15.46
C VAL A 335 -14.85 21.13 -14.87
N PHE A 336 -14.34 22.02 -15.73
CA PHE A 336 -13.68 23.25 -15.31
C PHE A 336 -14.67 24.26 -14.71
N ASP A 337 -15.90 24.32 -15.22
CA ASP A 337 -16.95 25.17 -14.65
C ASP A 337 -17.34 24.69 -13.24
N ALA A 338 -17.45 23.39 -13.05
CA ALA A 338 -17.70 22.82 -11.73
C ALA A 338 -16.55 23.11 -10.74
N LEU A 339 -15.30 22.98 -11.19
CA LEU A 339 -14.14 23.33 -10.40
C LEU A 339 -14.10 24.81 -10.01
N GLU A 340 -14.42 25.72 -10.94
CA GLU A 340 -14.47 27.16 -10.68
C GLU A 340 -15.58 27.50 -9.66
N ARG A 341 -16.72 26.80 -9.70
CA ARG A 341 -17.78 26.99 -8.69
C ARG A 341 -17.33 26.54 -7.30
N ALA A 342 -16.67 25.38 -7.20
CA ALA A 342 -16.15 24.88 -5.94
C ALA A 342 -15.08 25.83 -5.35
N ASP A 343 -14.17 26.32 -6.19
CA ASP A 343 -13.15 27.31 -5.79
C ASP A 343 -13.79 28.62 -5.34
N THR A 344 -14.74 29.15 -6.11
CA THR A 344 -15.44 30.40 -5.78
C THR A 344 -16.12 30.28 -4.41
N MET A 345 -16.74 29.15 -4.11
CA MET A 345 -17.36 28.90 -2.82
C MET A 345 -16.31 28.84 -1.69
N MET A 346 -15.22 28.11 -1.90
CA MET A 346 -14.12 28.01 -0.93
C MET A 346 -13.54 29.40 -0.60
N TYR A 347 -13.28 30.23 -1.61
CA TYR A 347 -12.78 31.60 -1.40
C TYR A 347 -13.75 32.47 -0.61
N LYS A 348 -15.06 32.33 -0.82
CA LYS A 348 -16.08 33.04 -0.03
C LYS A 348 -16.01 32.66 1.44
N TYR A 349 -15.94 31.36 1.74
CA TYR A 349 -15.78 30.87 3.12
C TYR A 349 -14.48 31.40 3.75
N LYS A 350 -13.37 31.32 3.02
CA LYS A 350 -12.06 31.82 3.47
C LYS A 350 -12.10 33.32 3.78
N GLY A 351 -12.72 34.10 2.90
CA GLY A 351 -12.88 35.55 3.08
C GLY A 351 -13.74 35.92 4.28
N LEU A 352 -14.88 35.25 4.45
CA LEU A 352 -15.79 35.48 5.58
C LEU A 352 -15.12 35.12 6.91
N ARG A 353 -14.51 33.92 7.00
CA ARG A 353 -13.81 33.51 8.22
C ARG A 353 -12.69 34.47 8.58
N LYS A 354 -11.91 34.92 7.60
CA LYS A 354 -10.85 35.91 7.79
C LYS A 354 -11.37 37.22 8.36
N LYS A 355 -12.56 37.66 7.94
CA LYS A 355 -13.21 38.88 8.45
C LYS A 355 -13.62 38.66 9.92
N LEU A 356 -14.35 37.57 10.21
CA LEU A 356 -14.85 37.29 11.56
C LEU A 356 -13.71 37.07 12.58
N LEU A 357 -12.64 36.39 12.19
CA LEU A 357 -11.46 36.22 13.05
C LEU A 357 -10.79 37.56 13.41
N LYS A 358 -10.77 38.54 12.48
CA LYS A 358 -10.29 39.90 12.78
C LYS A 358 -11.18 40.65 13.75
N GLU A 359 -12.47 40.33 13.79
CA GLU A 359 -13.46 40.88 14.74
C GLU A 359 -13.46 40.09 16.06
N GLY A 360 -12.55 39.12 16.26
CA GLY A 360 -12.45 38.31 17.48
C GLY A 360 -13.48 37.18 17.56
N ILE A 361 -14.21 36.91 16.48
CA ILE A 361 -15.26 35.89 16.42
C ILE A 361 -14.66 34.63 15.76
N THR A 362 -14.77 33.49 16.45
CA THR A 362 -14.35 32.17 15.91
C THR A 362 -15.61 31.37 15.54
N PRO A 363 -16.11 31.49 14.27
CA PRO A 363 -17.35 30.85 13.89
C PRO A 363 -17.15 29.35 13.68
N THR A 364 -18.16 28.58 14.01
CA THR A 364 -18.30 27.18 13.58
C THR A 364 -18.63 27.12 12.07
N PHE A 365 -18.47 25.94 11.46
CA PHE A 365 -18.77 25.79 10.03
C PHE A 365 -20.28 26.01 9.74
N PRO A 366 -21.24 25.47 10.53
CA PRO A 366 -22.68 25.78 10.32
C PRO A 366 -23.00 27.29 10.41
N GLU A 367 -22.43 28.01 11.36
CA GLU A 367 -22.61 29.47 11.47
C GLU A 367 -22.09 30.23 10.23
N LEU A 368 -20.93 29.81 9.69
CA LEU A 368 -20.41 30.35 8.45
C LEU A 368 -21.36 30.08 7.26
N GLN A 369 -21.95 28.89 7.18
CA GLN A 369 -22.93 28.55 6.14
C GLN A 369 -24.16 29.44 6.23
N GLU A 370 -24.71 29.61 7.43
CA GLU A 370 -25.90 30.44 7.66
C GLU A 370 -25.65 31.91 7.26
N ILE A 371 -24.50 32.47 7.65
CA ILE A 371 -24.10 33.82 7.28
C ILE A 371 -23.98 33.97 5.75
N LEU A 372 -23.38 32.98 5.07
CA LEU A 372 -23.20 33.00 3.60
C LEU A 372 -24.54 32.87 2.85
N ARG A 373 -25.48 32.06 3.37
CA ARG A 373 -26.82 31.96 2.78
C ARG A 373 -27.60 33.27 2.89
N ASN A 374 -27.39 34.01 3.98
CA ASN A 374 -28.09 35.28 4.28
C ASN A 374 -27.37 36.51 3.68
N THR A 375 -26.17 36.36 3.09
CA THR A 375 -25.40 37.44 2.52
C THR A 375 -25.60 37.49 1.00
N PRO A 376 -26.13 38.57 0.41
CA PRO A 376 -26.33 38.66 -1.03
C PRO A 376 -25.01 38.59 -1.80
N LEU A 377 -25.06 37.92 -2.97
CA LEU A 377 -23.95 37.50 -3.83
C LEU A 377 -23.03 38.61 -4.39
N ASN A 378 -23.31 39.91 -4.10
CA ASN A 378 -22.70 41.05 -4.82
C ASN A 378 -21.48 41.72 -4.14
N THR A 379 -20.92 41.15 -3.04
CA THR A 379 -19.91 41.90 -2.27
C THR A 379 -18.49 41.33 -2.26
N VAL A 380 -18.19 40.29 -3.01
CA VAL A 380 -16.80 39.75 -3.06
C VAL A 380 -16.22 39.92 -4.47
N LYS A 381 -15.58 41.06 -4.74
CA LYS A 381 -14.75 41.28 -5.93
C LYS A 381 -13.53 40.36 -5.89
N LYS A 382 -13.30 39.61 -7.00
CA LYS A 382 -12.01 38.97 -7.31
C LYS A 382 -10.88 40.00 -7.22
N ARG A 383 -9.86 39.74 -6.41
CA ARG A 383 -8.54 40.38 -6.56
C ARG A 383 -7.51 39.28 -6.81
#